data_8f0478a17d0c626e0d53893e9a06cb91
#
_entry.id   8f0478a17d0c626e0d53893e9a06cb91
#
_cell.length_a   1.000
_cell.length_b   1.000
_cell.length_c   1.000
_cell.angle_alpha   90.00
_cell.angle_beta   90.00
_cell.angle_gamma   90.00
#
_symmetry.space_group_name_H-M   'P 1'
#
loop_
_entity.id
_entity.type
_entity.pdbx_description
1 polymer ?
#
loop_
_entity_poly.entity_id
_entity_poly.type
_entity_poly.pdbx_seq_one_letter_code
_entity_poly.pdbx_strand_id
1 'polypeptide(L)'
;MLDWVHRNGKILLAIRPIQAFAASFVSISFAIYLKTLGLSISQIGLILTGGMISSTLFNLGAGFLEARLGRRKLLVFFGLLSASAGLVFSTSVNTSILIGAAILASIGYRGGFGAAQMLERVILAQSCEDSRRTELYAIRNTVGSLATATGSLFTGLLVLLASWGYSEAGAYRVMFGIFTALNLVLVFLYILLDEEAEIKLEETKQVVLGPETKRYLVLISVLFSMDALGGAFITQSLVAYWLFERFGLAMDKIGMIFSASSLLAAASFMAAARISKRIGLINTMVFSHLPASIMMAAIPYMPTLGTSMFLYLGRSLLSQMDVPTRQSYTMAIVKPEERARFQSLLNLPRSFTLAIGPSIAGYLMQFIGIGTPFLVAGVIKAVYDVLLWVTFKDIKPPEEEK
;
A
#
# COMPACT_ATOMS: atom_id res chain seq x y z
N MET A 1 -14.98 -18.12 17.88
CA MET A 1 -14.84 -17.94 16.41
C MET A 1 -13.37 -17.91 15.94
N LEU A 2 -12.44 -17.42 16.75
CA LEU A 2 -10.99 -17.35 16.44
C LEU A 2 -10.15 -18.15 17.46
N ASP A 3 -10.69 -19.27 17.97
CA ASP A 3 -10.04 -20.06 19.03
C ASP A 3 -8.76 -20.76 18.55
N TRP A 4 -8.66 -20.96 17.24
CA TRP A 4 -7.51 -21.52 16.53
C TRP A 4 -6.38 -20.51 16.25
N VAL A 5 -6.59 -19.23 16.57
CA VAL A 5 -5.57 -18.17 16.43
C VAL A 5 -4.94 -17.92 17.79
N HIS A 6 -3.61 -18.00 17.87
CA HIS A 6 -2.84 -17.70 19.08
C HIS A 6 -3.04 -16.24 19.52
N ARG A 7 -2.73 -15.95 20.78
CA ARG A 7 -2.92 -14.64 21.39
C ARG A 7 -2.33 -13.49 20.58
N ASN A 8 -1.09 -13.64 20.11
CA ASN A 8 -0.42 -12.62 19.28
C ASN A 8 -1.16 -12.34 17.97
N GLY A 9 -1.67 -13.37 17.32
CA GLY A 9 -2.47 -13.24 16.11
C GLY A 9 -3.78 -12.45 16.36
N LYS A 10 -4.45 -12.68 17.48
CA LYS A 10 -5.66 -11.92 17.87
C LYS A 10 -5.34 -10.44 18.10
N ILE A 11 -4.23 -10.14 18.78
CA ILE A 11 -3.75 -8.76 18.97
C ILE A 11 -3.46 -8.10 17.62
N LEU A 12 -2.75 -8.78 16.70
CA LEU A 12 -2.46 -8.25 15.37
C LEU A 12 -3.71 -8.06 14.51
N LEU A 13 -4.73 -8.91 14.67
CA LEU A 13 -6.03 -8.71 14.03
C LEU A 13 -6.76 -7.47 14.57
N ALA A 14 -6.60 -7.12 15.86
CA ALA A 14 -7.14 -5.90 16.45
C ALA A 14 -6.33 -4.64 16.03
N ILE A 15 -5.03 -4.76 15.85
CA ILE A 15 -4.15 -3.69 15.37
C ILE A 15 -4.51 -3.29 13.93
N ARG A 16 -4.80 -4.26 13.07
CA ARG A 16 -4.98 -4.03 11.63
C ARG A 16 -6.04 -3.01 11.27
N PRO A 17 -7.28 -3.02 11.84
CA PRO A 17 -8.28 -2.01 11.52
C PRO A 17 -7.86 -0.61 11.96
N ILE A 18 -7.22 -0.46 13.13
CA ILE A 18 -6.74 0.84 13.63
C ILE A 18 -5.70 1.43 12.67
N GLN A 19 -4.73 0.63 12.24
CA GLN A 19 -3.72 1.04 11.27
C GLN A 19 -4.34 1.43 9.92
N ALA A 20 -5.24 0.59 9.39
CA ALA A 20 -5.82 0.80 8.08
C ALA A 20 -6.70 2.06 8.06
N PHE A 21 -7.45 2.29 9.14
CA PHE A 21 -8.24 3.50 9.35
C PHE A 21 -7.33 4.75 9.38
N ALA A 22 -6.32 4.74 10.26
CA ALA A 22 -5.39 5.86 10.43
C ALA A 22 -4.60 6.16 9.14
N ALA A 23 -4.07 5.13 8.48
CA ALA A 23 -3.33 5.26 7.23
C ALA A 23 -4.18 5.85 6.11
N SER A 24 -5.46 5.48 6.04
CA SER A 24 -6.35 5.90 4.96
C SER A 24 -6.60 7.41 4.98
N PHE A 25 -7.11 7.95 6.08
CA PHE A 25 -7.43 9.38 6.12
C PHE A 25 -6.19 10.27 6.01
N VAL A 26 -5.07 9.85 6.61
CA VAL A 26 -3.81 10.60 6.48
C VAL A 26 -3.30 10.56 5.05
N SER A 27 -3.23 9.38 4.40
CA SER A 27 -2.72 9.28 3.03
C SER A 27 -3.55 10.09 2.02
N ILE A 28 -4.86 10.18 2.21
CA ILE A 28 -5.75 10.95 1.34
C ILE A 28 -5.52 12.46 1.52
N SER A 29 -5.45 12.93 2.77
CA SER A 29 -5.38 14.35 3.10
C SER A 29 -3.98 14.94 3.00
N PHE A 30 -2.92 14.13 3.01
CA PHE A 30 -1.55 14.55 3.21
C PHE A 30 -1.03 15.52 2.14
N ALA A 31 -1.21 15.21 0.85
CA ALA A 31 -0.73 16.06 -0.23
C ALA A 31 -1.47 17.42 -0.27
N ILE A 32 -2.76 17.42 0.03
CA ILE A 32 -3.58 18.63 0.09
C ILE A 32 -3.13 19.49 1.29
N TYR A 33 -2.88 18.87 2.45
CA TYR A 33 -2.32 19.57 3.60
C TYR A 33 -0.96 20.22 3.29
N LEU A 34 -0.04 19.51 2.64
CA LEU A 34 1.25 20.09 2.25
C LEU A 34 1.09 21.27 1.27
N LYS A 35 0.07 21.22 0.41
CA LYS A 35 -0.28 22.36 -0.46
C LYS A 35 -0.74 23.57 0.36
N THR A 36 -1.55 23.40 1.42
CA THR A 36 -1.97 24.53 2.28
C THR A 36 -0.79 25.18 3.01
N LEU A 37 0.34 24.47 3.15
CA LEU A 37 1.60 25.00 3.66
C LEU A 37 2.43 25.75 2.59
N GLY A 38 1.90 25.91 1.37
CA GLY A 38 2.55 26.62 0.26
C GLY A 38 3.52 25.78 -0.56
N LEU A 39 3.57 24.45 -0.37
CA LEU A 39 4.45 23.58 -1.13
C LEU A 39 3.90 23.31 -2.53
N SER A 40 4.78 23.33 -3.53
CA SER A 40 4.44 22.94 -4.90
C SER A 40 4.24 21.41 -5.00
N ILE A 41 3.51 20.96 -6.01
CA ILE A 41 3.26 19.52 -6.20
C ILE A 41 4.55 18.74 -6.46
N SER A 42 5.56 19.35 -7.08
CA SER A 42 6.88 18.75 -7.26
C SER A 42 7.58 18.53 -5.90
N GLN A 43 7.55 19.53 -5.01
CA GLN A 43 8.07 19.40 -3.64
C GLN A 43 7.31 18.32 -2.84
N ILE A 44 6.00 18.28 -2.96
CA ILE A 44 5.16 17.23 -2.36
C ILE A 44 5.58 15.84 -2.86
N GLY A 45 5.80 15.69 -4.16
CA GLY A 45 6.31 14.45 -4.76
C GLY A 45 7.66 14.03 -4.20
N LEU A 46 8.59 14.97 -3.99
CA LEU A 46 9.90 14.71 -3.37
C LEU A 46 9.76 14.27 -1.89
N ILE A 47 8.87 14.88 -1.13
CA ILE A 47 8.60 14.49 0.26
C ILE A 47 8.03 13.07 0.33
N LEU A 48 7.07 12.74 -0.54
CA LEU A 48 6.52 11.39 -0.65
C LEU A 48 7.60 10.37 -1.02
N THR A 49 8.47 10.70 -1.97
CA THR A 49 9.64 9.88 -2.36
C THR A 49 10.58 9.67 -1.17
N GLY A 50 10.94 10.74 -0.46
CA GLY A 50 11.76 10.66 0.74
C GLY A 50 11.18 9.73 1.80
N GLY A 51 9.86 9.81 2.04
CA GLY A 51 9.15 8.90 2.92
C GLY A 51 9.19 7.45 2.47
N MET A 52 9.03 7.19 1.16
CA MET A 52 9.12 5.83 0.62
C MET A 52 10.53 5.25 0.72
N ILE A 53 11.57 6.07 0.48
CA ILE A 53 12.97 5.66 0.68
C ILE A 53 13.21 5.34 2.16
N SER A 54 12.77 6.20 3.07
CA SER A 54 12.87 5.97 4.52
C SER A 54 12.17 4.67 4.92
N SER A 55 10.96 4.43 4.44
CA SER A 55 10.23 3.17 4.67
C SER A 55 11.00 1.95 4.16
N THR A 56 11.62 2.04 2.99
CA THR A 56 12.42 0.95 2.41
C THR A 56 13.66 0.68 3.25
N LEU A 57 14.36 1.73 3.70
CA LEU A 57 15.53 1.60 4.57
C LEU A 57 15.15 1.00 5.93
N PHE A 58 14.04 1.42 6.52
CA PHE A 58 13.54 0.82 7.76
C PHE A 58 13.13 -0.64 7.60
N ASN A 59 12.53 -1.03 6.47
CA ASN A 59 12.23 -2.44 6.17
C ASN A 59 13.52 -3.28 6.11
N LEU A 60 14.54 -2.79 5.42
CA LEU A 60 15.85 -3.47 5.34
C LEU A 60 16.52 -3.52 6.72
N GLY A 61 16.56 -2.39 7.42
CA GLY A 61 17.11 -2.29 8.76
C GLY A 61 16.41 -3.20 9.76
N ALA A 62 15.08 -3.27 9.72
CA ALA A 62 14.30 -4.14 10.59
C ALA A 62 14.68 -5.61 10.42
N GLY A 63 14.90 -6.07 9.19
CA GLY A 63 15.36 -7.45 8.92
C GLY A 63 16.71 -7.79 9.55
N PHE A 64 17.63 -6.81 9.64
CA PHE A 64 18.92 -7.00 10.32
C PHE A 64 18.84 -6.84 11.84
N LEU A 65 17.95 -5.95 12.31
CA LEU A 65 17.85 -5.59 13.72
C LEU A 65 16.93 -6.53 14.51
N GLU A 66 16.00 -7.24 13.84
CA GLU A 66 15.05 -8.13 14.54
C GLU A 66 15.75 -9.22 15.36
N ALA A 67 16.90 -9.75 14.86
CA ALA A 67 17.68 -10.75 15.57
C ALA A 67 18.37 -10.21 16.84
N ARG A 68 18.65 -8.89 16.90
CA ARG A 68 19.37 -8.24 18.01
C ARG A 68 18.42 -7.56 19.01
N LEU A 69 17.43 -6.86 18.50
CA LEU A 69 16.52 -6.04 19.32
C LEU A 69 15.22 -6.75 19.66
N GLY A 70 14.82 -7.75 18.85
CA GLY A 70 13.53 -8.39 18.93
C GLY A 70 12.44 -7.64 18.15
N ARG A 71 11.43 -8.38 17.68
CA ARG A 71 10.34 -7.85 16.85
C ARG A 71 9.43 -6.89 17.61
N ARG A 72 9.10 -7.21 18.86
CA ARG A 72 8.24 -6.40 19.72
C ARG A 72 8.82 -4.99 19.93
N LYS A 73 10.11 -4.87 20.26
CA LYS A 73 10.77 -3.58 20.45
C LYS A 73 10.79 -2.75 19.17
N LEU A 74 11.02 -3.39 18.02
CA LEU A 74 10.97 -2.72 16.72
C LEU A 74 9.57 -2.23 16.37
N LEU A 75 8.52 -3.01 16.65
CA LEU A 75 7.12 -2.60 16.46
C LEU A 75 6.76 -1.38 17.34
N VAL A 76 7.15 -1.41 18.61
CA VAL A 76 6.99 -0.28 19.53
C VAL A 76 7.74 0.95 19.01
N PHE A 77 8.98 0.79 18.55
CA PHE A 77 9.78 1.89 17.99
C PHE A 77 9.08 2.52 16.76
N PHE A 78 8.60 1.72 15.80
CA PHE A 78 7.90 2.25 14.62
C PHE A 78 6.56 2.90 14.99
N GLY A 79 5.84 2.36 15.97
CA GLY A 79 4.63 2.98 16.50
C GLY A 79 4.90 4.34 17.16
N LEU A 80 5.95 4.44 17.98
CA LEU A 80 6.38 5.69 18.61
C LEU A 80 6.87 6.71 17.57
N LEU A 81 7.60 6.26 16.53
CA LEU A 81 8.05 7.12 15.43
C LEU A 81 6.85 7.71 14.68
N SER A 82 5.82 6.91 14.40
CA SER A 82 4.59 7.39 13.75
C SER A 82 3.78 8.32 14.67
N ALA A 83 3.68 8.01 15.97
CA ALA A 83 3.01 8.86 16.95
C ALA A 83 3.72 10.21 17.11
N SER A 84 5.06 10.22 17.22
CA SER A 84 5.84 11.46 17.36
C SER A 84 5.71 12.35 16.13
N ALA A 85 5.71 11.76 14.93
CA ALA A 85 5.47 12.53 13.71
C ALA A 85 4.05 13.09 13.66
N GLY A 86 3.02 12.33 14.03
CA GLY A 86 1.65 12.84 14.17
C GLY A 86 1.56 14.00 15.17
N LEU A 87 2.26 13.90 16.31
CA LEU A 87 2.35 14.99 17.29
C LEU A 87 3.01 16.23 16.70
N VAL A 88 4.10 16.07 15.96
CA VAL A 88 4.75 17.19 15.26
C VAL A 88 3.78 17.87 14.29
N PHE A 89 3.03 17.08 13.51
CA PHE A 89 2.03 17.62 12.57
C PHE A 89 0.84 18.29 13.28
N SER A 90 0.50 17.87 14.51
CA SER A 90 -0.60 18.49 15.28
C SER A 90 -0.20 19.78 15.99
N THR A 91 1.10 19.97 16.29
CA THR A 91 1.57 21.09 17.15
C THR A 91 2.45 22.08 16.42
N SER A 92 3.28 21.66 15.46
CA SER A 92 4.24 22.51 14.79
C SER A 92 3.61 23.32 13.64
N VAL A 93 4.17 24.50 13.40
CA VAL A 93 3.92 25.36 12.23
C VAL A 93 5.16 25.48 11.34
N ASN A 94 6.28 24.96 11.75
CA ASN A 94 7.53 25.05 11.01
C ASN A 94 7.55 24.00 9.89
N THR A 95 7.46 24.45 8.65
CA THR A 95 7.41 23.61 7.44
C THR A 95 8.62 22.67 7.33
N SER A 96 9.82 23.10 7.70
CA SER A 96 11.02 22.26 7.64
C SER A 96 10.96 21.09 8.63
N ILE A 97 10.44 21.34 9.84
CA ILE A 97 10.25 20.28 10.85
C ILE A 97 9.18 19.28 10.37
N LEU A 98 8.08 19.79 9.79
CA LEU A 98 7.02 18.95 9.22
C LEU A 98 7.54 18.07 8.08
N ILE A 99 8.36 18.61 7.18
CA ILE A 99 9.00 17.85 6.09
C ILE A 99 9.91 16.76 6.67
N GLY A 100 10.76 17.10 7.65
CA GLY A 100 11.62 16.12 8.30
C GLY A 100 10.82 14.98 8.95
N ALA A 101 9.76 15.29 9.69
CA ALA A 101 8.87 14.30 10.31
C ALA A 101 8.15 13.44 9.25
N ALA A 102 7.69 14.05 8.14
CA ALA A 102 7.04 13.35 7.04
C ALA A 102 7.95 12.30 6.40
N ILE A 103 9.20 12.65 6.14
CA ILE A 103 10.19 11.79 5.53
C ILE A 103 10.58 10.66 6.50
N LEU A 104 10.95 11.00 7.73
CA LEU A 104 11.41 10.03 8.72
C LEU A 104 10.32 8.99 9.06
N ALA A 105 9.10 9.43 9.33
CA ALA A 105 8.02 8.51 9.68
C ALA A 105 7.23 7.98 8.46
N SER A 106 7.57 8.38 7.23
CA SER A 106 6.90 7.93 5.99
C SER A 106 5.38 8.18 5.99
N ILE A 107 4.90 9.23 6.67
CA ILE A 107 3.46 9.49 6.93
C ILE A 107 2.65 9.51 5.63
N GLY A 108 3.15 10.13 4.58
CA GLY A 108 2.47 10.24 3.27
C GLY A 108 2.36 8.91 2.52
N TYR A 109 3.05 7.87 2.98
CA TYR A 109 3.01 6.54 2.40
C TYR A 109 2.50 5.52 3.41
N ARG A 110 1.29 5.01 3.18
CA ARG A 110 0.61 4.03 4.06
C ARG A 110 0.55 4.44 5.54
N GLY A 111 0.51 5.73 5.82
CA GLY A 111 0.46 6.25 7.18
C GLY A 111 1.69 5.93 8.05
N GLY A 112 2.86 5.68 7.44
CA GLY A 112 4.09 5.36 8.19
C GLY A 112 4.24 3.91 8.65
N PHE A 113 3.30 3.02 8.32
CA PHE A 113 3.28 1.64 8.86
C PHE A 113 4.07 0.60 8.04
N GLY A 114 4.82 0.99 7.01
CA GLY A 114 5.46 0.06 6.08
C GLY A 114 6.33 -1.00 6.76
N ALA A 115 7.27 -0.60 7.60
CA ALA A 115 8.20 -1.49 8.30
C ALA A 115 7.51 -2.34 9.39
N ALA A 116 6.58 -1.75 10.14
CA ALA A 116 5.80 -2.49 11.14
C ALA A 116 4.99 -3.62 10.49
N GLN A 117 4.33 -3.36 9.36
CA GLN A 117 3.53 -4.37 8.67
C GLN A 117 4.35 -5.56 8.16
N MET A 118 5.65 -5.39 7.88
CA MET A 118 6.52 -6.51 7.52
C MET A 118 6.68 -7.46 8.72
N LEU A 119 7.05 -6.93 9.89
CA LEU A 119 7.22 -7.72 11.13
C LEU A 119 5.91 -8.37 11.57
N GLU A 120 4.79 -7.63 11.51
CA GLU A 120 3.46 -8.16 11.83
C GLU A 120 3.09 -9.39 11.00
N ARG A 121 3.42 -9.40 9.69
CA ARG A 121 3.12 -10.54 8.82
C ARG A 121 3.87 -11.79 9.26
N VAL A 122 5.11 -11.64 9.71
CA VAL A 122 5.90 -12.78 10.21
C VAL A 122 5.28 -13.34 11.48
N ILE A 123 4.95 -12.48 12.46
CA ILE A 123 4.30 -12.90 13.71
C ILE A 123 2.93 -13.53 13.43
N LEU A 124 2.15 -12.94 12.52
CA LEU A 124 0.84 -13.45 12.15
C LEU A 124 0.93 -14.85 11.50
N ALA A 125 1.95 -15.07 10.64
CA ALA A 125 2.17 -16.39 10.02
C ALA A 125 2.46 -17.49 11.05
N GLN A 126 3.06 -17.13 12.18
CA GLN A 126 3.38 -18.02 13.29
C GLN A 126 2.22 -18.19 14.29
N SER A 127 1.13 -17.41 14.13
CA SER A 127 0.02 -17.35 15.08
C SER A 127 -1.11 -18.37 14.78
N CYS A 128 -0.95 -19.26 13.81
CA CYS A 128 -1.91 -20.32 13.48
C CYS A 128 -1.22 -21.48 12.78
N GLU A 129 -1.91 -22.61 12.68
CA GLU A 129 -1.47 -23.75 11.85
C GLU A 129 -1.35 -23.38 10.38
N ASP A 130 -0.41 -23.99 9.67
CA ASP A 130 -0.14 -23.73 8.24
C ASP A 130 -1.38 -23.93 7.36
N SER A 131 -2.22 -24.91 7.68
CA SER A 131 -3.48 -25.22 7.00
C SER A 131 -4.49 -24.07 7.02
N ARG A 132 -4.46 -23.22 8.04
CA ARG A 132 -5.37 -22.09 8.26
C ARG A 132 -4.77 -20.70 8.00
N ARG A 133 -3.50 -20.66 7.61
CA ARG A 133 -2.79 -19.38 7.36
C ARG A 133 -3.47 -18.52 6.30
N THR A 134 -3.97 -19.14 5.23
CA THR A 134 -4.72 -18.43 4.17
C THR A 134 -6.00 -17.80 4.70
N GLU A 135 -6.74 -18.50 5.57
CA GLU A 135 -7.94 -17.99 6.21
C GLU A 135 -7.63 -16.76 7.10
N LEU A 136 -6.56 -16.87 7.90
CA LEU A 136 -6.11 -15.76 8.76
C LEU A 136 -5.75 -14.50 7.98
N TYR A 137 -5.02 -14.66 6.87
CA TYR A 137 -4.70 -13.53 5.98
C TYR A 137 -5.94 -12.96 5.29
N ALA A 138 -6.89 -13.80 4.91
CA ALA A 138 -8.16 -13.33 4.33
C ALA A 138 -8.95 -12.47 5.32
N ILE A 139 -9.08 -12.92 6.57
CA ILE A 139 -9.73 -12.15 7.65
C ILE A 139 -9.00 -10.81 7.85
N ARG A 140 -7.66 -10.82 7.98
CA ARG A 140 -6.85 -9.61 8.15
C ARG A 140 -7.04 -8.61 7.01
N ASN A 141 -7.07 -9.09 5.78
CA ASN A 141 -7.22 -8.23 4.60
C ASN A 141 -8.64 -7.66 4.50
N THR A 142 -9.66 -8.46 4.79
CA THR A 142 -11.06 -8.01 4.80
C THR A 142 -11.29 -6.92 5.83
N VAL A 143 -10.86 -7.16 7.08
CA VAL A 143 -10.97 -6.17 8.16
C VAL A 143 -10.17 -4.91 7.81
N GLY A 144 -8.97 -5.07 7.24
CA GLY A 144 -8.17 -3.94 6.77
C GLY A 144 -8.86 -3.12 5.68
N SER A 145 -9.51 -3.78 4.71
CA SER A 145 -10.20 -3.09 3.61
C SER A 145 -11.43 -2.31 4.10
N LEU A 146 -12.22 -2.90 4.99
CA LEU A 146 -13.36 -2.23 5.62
C LEU A 146 -12.91 -1.01 6.44
N ALA A 147 -11.85 -1.16 7.22
CA ALA A 147 -11.28 -0.06 7.99
C ALA A 147 -10.66 1.04 7.09
N THR A 148 -10.09 0.68 5.95
CA THR A 148 -9.64 1.65 4.93
C THR A 148 -10.82 2.43 4.38
N ALA A 149 -11.92 1.78 4.06
CA ALA A 149 -13.13 2.45 3.56
C ALA A 149 -13.70 3.45 4.59
N THR A 150 -13.81 3.03 5.86
CA THR A 150 -14.29 3.93 6.94
C THR A 150 -13.31 5.07 7.23
N GLY A 151 -11.98 4.80 7.21
CA GLY A 151 -10.94 5.82 7.35
C GLY A 151 -10.95 6.83 6.20
N SER A 152 -11.29 6.38 4.98
CA SER A 152 -11.48 7.30 3.84
C SER A 152 -12.63 8.27 4.09
N LEU A 153 -13.77 7.79 4.60
CA LEU A 153 -14.92 8.66 4.95
C LEU A 153 -14.58 9.65 6.07
N PHE A 154 -13.67 9.27 6.96
CA PHE A 154 -13.25 10.12 8.08
C PHE A 154 -12.57 11.42 7.64
N THR A 155 -12.09 11.52 6.38
CA THR A 155 -11.62 12.81 5.81
C THR A 155 -12.71 13.89 5.79
N GLY A 156 -13.99 13.51 5.82
CA GLY A 156 -15.11 14.43 5.98
C GLY A 156 -15.11 15.22 7.30
N LEU A 157 -14.36 14.74 8.32
CA LEU A 157 -14.14 15.49 9.56
C LEU A 157 -13.53 16.87 9.29
N LEU A 158 -12.70 17.04 8.27
CA LEU A 158 -12.14 18.34 7.90
C LEU A 158 -13.25 19.34 7.54
N VAL A 159 -14.25 18.91 6.78
CA VAL A 159 -15.39 19.74 6.38
C VAL A 159 -16.25 20.08 7.61
N LEU A 160 -16.47 19.10 8.49
CA LEU A 160 -17.21 19.28 9.73
C LEU A 160 -16.51 20.28 10.68
N LEU A 161 -15.18 20.14 10.87
CA LEU A 161 -14.42 21.07 11.70
C LEU A 161 -14.43 22.49 11.12
N ALA A 162 -14.35 22.63 9.80
CA ALA A 162 -14.50 23.93 9.14
C ALA A 162 -15.87 24.57 9.40
N SER A 163 -16.96 23.77 9.37
CA SER A 163 -18.30 24.25 9.71
C SER A 163 -18.45 24.68 11.18
N TRP A 164 -17.61 24.16 12.08
CA TRP A 164 -17.53 24.56 13.48
C TRP A 164 -16.60 25.76 13.70
N GLY A 165 -16.09 26.38 12.64
CA GLY A 165 -15.27 27.59 12.72
C GLY A 165 -13.75 27.34 12.89
N TYR A 166 -13.30 26.10 12.79
CA TYR A 166 -11.86 25.84 12.76
C TYR A 166 -11.23 26.37 11.47
N SER A 167 -10.06 26.98 11.58
CA SER A 167 -9.25 27.29 10.40
C SER A 167 -8.83 25.99 9.68
N GLU A 168 -8.54 26.07 8.39
CA GLU A 168 -8.09 24.91 7.61
C GLU A 168 -6.89 24.20 8.29
N ALA A 169 -5.85 24.96 8.67
CA ALA A 169 -4.71 24.43 9.41
C ALA A 169 -5.10 23.81 10.76
N GLY A 170 -6.06 24.42 11.48
CA GLY A 170 -6.58 23.91 12.75
C GLY A 170 -7.28 22.56 12.58
N ALA A 171 -8.08 22.40 11.53
CA ALA A 171 -8.75 21.14 11.23
C ALA A 171 -7.75 20.00 10.94
N TYR A 172 -6.71 20.25 10.14
CA TYR A 172 -5.64 19.28 9.92
C TYR A 172 -4.89 18.91 11.21
N ARG A 173 -4.60 19.87 12.09
CA ARG A 173 -3.95 19.62 13.38
C ARG A 173 -4.78 18.67 14.24
N VAL A 174 -6.10 18.86 14.30
CA VAL A 174 -7.01 17.94 15.01
C VAL A 174 -6.91 16.53 14.42
N MET A 175 -6.93 16.38 13.08
CA MET A 175 -6.79 15.07 12.44
C MET A 175 -5.46 14.40 12.76
N PHE A 176 -4.34 15.14 12.75
CA PHE A 176 -3.04 14.59 13.13
C PHE A 176 -2.95 14.29 14.64
N GLY A 177 -3.67 15.02 15.49
CA GLY A 177 -3.83 14.69 16.91
C GLY A 177 -4.54 13.35 17.10
N ILE A 178 -5.63 13.10 16.35
CA ILE A 178 -6.32 11.81 16.34
C ILE A 178 -5.39 10.70 15.82
N PHE A 179 -4.64 10.95 14.75
CA PHE A 179 -3.63 10.02 14.24
C PHE A 179 -2.59 9.67 15.31
N THR A 180 -2.12 10.65 16.08
CA THR A 180 -1.20 10.45 17.22
C THR A 180 -1.83 9.53 18.27
N ALA A 181 -3.05 9.83 18.71
CA ALA A 181 -3.76 9.01 19.70
C ALA A 181 -3.94 7.57 19.24
N LEU A 182 -4.33 7.35 17.97
CA LEU A 182 -4.44 6.01 17.42
C LEU A 182 -3.11 5.26 17.41
N ASN A 183 -1.99 5.95 17.07
CA ASN A 183 -0.66 5.34 17.13
C ASN A 183 -0.22 4.99 18.56
N LEU A 184 -0.57 5.79 19.55
CA LEU A 184 -0.31 5.44 20.96
C LEU A 184 -1.11 4.21 21.40
N VAL A 185 -2.34 4.05 20.92
CA VAL A 185 -3.12 2.81 21.11
C VAL A 185 -2.40 1.63 20.45
N LEU A 186 -1.86 1.79 19.24
CA LEU A 186 -1.09 0.74 18.57
C LEU A 186 0.18 0.39 19.37
N VAL A 187 0.91 1.37 19.87
CA VAL A 187 2.08 1.15 20.74
C VAL A 187 1.69 0.32 21.96
N PHE A 188 0.58 0.68 22.62
CA PHE A 188 0.07 -0.09 23.74
C PHE A 188 -0.24 -1.53 23.36
N LEU A 189 -0.91 -1.77 22.22
CA LEU A 189 -1.20 -3.12 21.74
C LEU A 189 0.08 -3.90 21.37
N TYR A 190 1.11 -3.26 20.83
CA TYR A 190 2.40 -3.91 20.57
C TYR A 190 3.12 -4.32 21.86
N ILE A 191 2.97 -3.55 22.95
CA ILE A 191 3.53 -3.90 24.27
C ILE A 191 2.85 -5.17 24.83
N LEU A 192 1.62 -5.46 24.47
CA LEU A 192 0.88 -6.66 24.93
C LEU A 192 1.29 -7.94 24.19
N LEU A 193 2.08 -7.86 23.11
CA LEU A 193 2.65 -9.05 22.46
C LEU A 193 3.57 -9.78 23.46
N ASP A 194 3.50 -11.10 23.46
CA ASP A 194 4.30 -11.96 24.33
C ASP A 194 5.60 -12.44 23.67
N GLU A 195 6.36 -13.27 24.38
CA GLU A 195 7.67 -13.77 23.92
C GLU A 195 7.56 -14.68 22.68
N GLU A 196 6.40 -15.27 22.41
CA GLU A 196 6.21 -16.09 21.19
C GLU A 196 6.33 -15.25 19.92
N ALA A 197 6.11 -13.92 20.01
CA ALA A 197 6.36 -12.99 18.91
C ALA A 197 7.85 -12.91 18.53
N GLU A 198 8.73 -13.24 19.49
CA GLU A 198 10.19 -13.14 19.37
C GLU A 198 10.86 -14.45 18.89
N ILE A 199 10.10 -15.48 18.53
CA ILE A 199 10.66 -16.75 18.07
C ILE A 199 11.58 -16.47 16.87
N LYS A 200 12.88 -16.73 17.07
CA LYS A 200 13.90 -16.64 16.04
C LYS A 200 13.58 -17.68 14.97
N LEU A 201 13.46 -17.25 13.73
CA LEU A 201 13.49 -18.17 12.60
C LEU A 201 14.79 -18.97 12.72
N GLU A 202 14.70 -20.31 12.70
CA GLU A 202 15.87 -21.15 12.47
C GLU A 202 16.60 -20.60 11.26
N GLU A 203 17.94 -20.53 11.32
CA GLU A 203 18.76 -20.06 10.20
C GLU A 203 18.37 -20.83 8.95
N THR A 204 17.61 -20.18 8.10
CA THR A 204 17.22 -20.78 6.81
C THR A 204 18.50 -21.01 6.05
N LYS A 205 18.90 -22.27 5.88
CA LYS A 205 20.02 -22.65 5.02
C LYS A 205 19.95 -21.82 3.75
N GLN A 206 21.04 -21.17 3.37
CA GLN A 206 21.08 -20.34 2.16
C GLN A 206 20.84 -21.24 0.94
N VAL A 207 19.57 -21.36 0.54
CA VAL A 207 19.21 -22.13 -0.65
C VAL A 207 19.71 -21.39 -1.87
N VAL A 208 20.59 -22.01 -2.65
CA VAL A 208 21.08 -21.42 -3.92
C VAL A 208 19.98 -21.61 -4.97
N LEU A 209 19.54 -20.51 -5.59
CA LEU A 209 18.56 -20.59 -6.67
C LEU A 209 19.14 -21.30 -7.90
N GLY A 210 18.37 -22.23 -8.47
CA GLY A 210 18.69 -22.88 -9.73
C GLY A 210 18.72 -21.92 -10.93
N PRO A 211 19.33 -22.34 -12.06
CA PRO A 211 19.45 -21.47 -13.24
C PRO A 211 18.10 -20.97 -13.79
N GLU A 212 17.11 -21.85 -13.83
CA GLU A 212 15.75 -21.55 -14.29
C GLU A 212 15.06 -20.54 -13.37
N THR A 213 15.10 -20.77 -12.06
CA THR A 213 14.55 -19.86 -11.06
C THR A 213 15.22 -18.48 -11.09
N LYS A 214 16.54 -18.41 -11.35
CA LYS A 214 17.25 -17.14 -11.56
C LYS A 214 16.73 -16.39 -12.78
N ARG A 215 16.48 -17.10 -13.89
CA ARG A 215 15.91 -16.50 -15.10
C ARG A 215 14.52 -15.93 -14.83
N TYR A 216 13.65 -16.69 -14.16
CA TYR A 216 12.32 -16.19 -13.76
C TYR A 216 12.43 -14.99 -12.80
N LEU A 217 13.38 -15.04 -11.85
CA LEU A 217 13.61 -13.92 -10.93
C LEU A 217 13.90 -12.62 -11.67
N VAL A 218 14.80 -12.65 -12.64
CA VAL A 218 15.18 -11.44 -13.41
C VAL A 218 14.00 -10.94 -14.23
N LEU A 219 13.33 -11.80 -15.01
CA LEU A 219 12.22 -11.42 -15.87
C LEU A 219 11.06 -10.84 -15.06
N ILE A 220 10.65 -11.55 -14.00
CA ILE A 220 9.53 -11.12 -13.14
C ILE A 220 9.91 -9.86 -12.36
N SER A 221 11.16 -9.72 -11.89
CA SER A 221 11.61 -8.50 -11.20
C SER A 221 11.50 -7.26 -12.09
N VAL A 222 11.89 -7.36 -13.34
CA VAL A 222 11.77 -6.25 -14.31
C VAL A 222 10.30 -5.91 -14.53
N LEU A 223 9.47 -6.90 -14.86
CA LEU A 223 8.06 -6.70 -15.12
C LEU A 223 7.32 -6.11 -13.90
N PHE A 224 7.54 -6.69 -12.71
CA PHE A 224 6.88 -6.19 -11.50
C PHE A 224 7.40 -4.83 -11.05
N SER A 225 8.64 -4.46 -11.40
CA SER A 225 9.15 -3.11 -11.21
C SER A 225 8.47 -2.11 -12.14
N MET A 226 8.17 -2.49 -13.38
CA MET A 226 7.38 -1.65 -14.30
C MET A 226 5.96 -1.40 -13.75
N ASP A 227 5.26 -2.46 -13.31
CA ASP A 227 3.95 -2.33 -12.68
C ASP A 227 4.01 -1.43 -11.43
N ALA A 228 5.03 -1.63 -10.59
CA ALA A 228 5.25 -0.85 -9.38
C ALA A 228 5.48 0.64 -9.69
N LEU A 229 6.26 0.96 -10.73
CA LEU A 229 6.50 2.33 -11.16
C LEU A 229 5.18 3.00 -11.59
N GLY A 230 4.37 2.34 -12.42
CA GLY A 230 3.05 2.84 -12.80
C GLY A 230 2.15 3.06 -11.59
N GLY A 231 2.17 2.13 -10.61
CA GLY A 231 1.41 2.29 -9.36
C GLY A 231 1.88 3.45 -8.49
N ALA A 232 3.18 3.76 -8.50
CA ALA A 232 3.77 4.82 -7.70
C ALA A 232 3.42 6.24 -8.20
N PHE A 233 3.07 6.39 -9.47
CA PHE A 233 2.61 7.67 -10.03
C PHE A 233 1.21 8.07 -9.54
N ILE A 234 0.42 7.13 -9.08
CA ILE A 234 -0.98 7.33 -8.68
C ILE A 234 -1.23 6.89 -7.23
N THR A 235 -0.37 7.33 -6.31
CA THR A 235 -0.62 7.14 -4.87
C THR A 235 -1.93 7.80 -4.44
N GLN A 236 -2.53 7.34 -3.34
CA GLN A 236 -3.77 7.95 -2.81
C GLN A 236 -3.63 9.45 -2.63
N SER A 237 -2.49 9.93 -2.10
CA SER A 237 -2.22 11.36 -1.90
C SER A 237 -2.25 12.14 -3.22
N LEU A 238 -1.61 11.64 -4.27
CA LEU A 238 -1.54 12.31 -5.58
C LEU A 238 -2.87 12.27 -6.32
N VAL A 239 -3.63 11.17 -6.21
CA VAL A 239 -4.99 11.08 -6.78
C VAL A 239 -5.94 12.03 -6.04
N ALA A 240 -5.86 12.11 -4.70
CA ALA A 240 -6.65 13.06 -3.91
C ALA A 240 -6.33 14.51 -4.30
N TYR A 241 -5.03 14.83 -4.44
CA TYR A 241 -4.58 16.12 -4.93
C TYR A 241 -5.14 16.45 -6.33
N TRP A 242 -5.09 15.49 -7.27
CA TRP A 242 -5.64 15.65 -8.62
C TRP A 242 -7.14 15.91 -8.61
N LEU A 243 -7.92 15.17 -7.79
CA LEU A 243 -9.36 15.39 -7.63
C LEU A 243 -9.67 16.78 -7.07
N PHE A 244 -8.90 17.21 -6.08
CA PHE A 244 -9.02 18.52 -5.47
C PHE A 244 -8.73 19.65 -6.49
N GLU A 245 -7.60 19.56 -7.22
CA GLU A 245 -7.19 20.59 -8.17
C GLU A 245 -8.07 20.67 -9.42
N ARG A 246 -8.44 19.51 -9.98
CA ARG A 246 -9.17 19.46 -11.25
C ARG A 246 -10.66 19.75 -11.09
N PHE A 247 -11.27 19.28 -10.02
CA PHE A 247 -12.72 19.31 -9.83
C PHE A 247 -13.16 20.16 -8.62
N GLY A 248 -12.22 20.72 -7.85
CA GLY A 248 -12.55 21.50 -6.65
C GLY A 248 -13.27 20.69 -5.56
N LEU A 249 -13.03 19.39 -5.49
CA LEU A 249 -13.77 18.51 -4.58
C LEU A 249 -13.35 18.75 -3.13
N ALA A 250 -14.34 18.91 -2.25
CA ALA A 250 -14.12 18.93 -0.82
C ALA A 250 -13.70 17.54 -0.29
N MET A 251 -13.07 17.49 0.87
CA MET A 251 -12.47 16.29 1.43
C MET A 251 -13.48 15.16 1.73
N ASP A 252 -14.73 15.50 2.04
CA ASP A 252 -15.81 14.52 2.23
C ASP A 252 -16.11 13.75 0.94
N LYS A 253 -16.19 14.44 -0.20
CA LYS A 253 -16.42 13.82 -1.52
C LYS A 253 -15.23 12.98 -1.97
N ILE A 254 -14.02 13.46 -1.75
CA ILE A 254 -12.79 12.68 -2.01
C ILE A 254 -12.78 11.40 -1.15
N GLY A 255 -13.13 11.51 0.13
CA GLY A 255 -13.24 10.38 1.03
C GLY A 255 -14.26 9.35 0.59
N MET A 256 -15.44 9.79 0.12
CA MET A 256 -16.48 8.90 -0.44
C MET A 256 -15.97 8.11 -1.65
N ILE A 257 -15.24 8.77 -2.57
CA ILE A 257 -14.65 8.13 -3.75
C ILE A 257 -13.66 7.04 -3.35
N PHE A 258 -12.74 7.33 -2.43
CA PHE A 258 -11.77 6.34 -1.94
C PHE A 258 -12.42 5.22 -1.14
N SER A 259 -13.46 5.51 -0.38
CA SER A 259 -14.26 4.48 0.32
C SER A 259 -14.89 3.52 -0.67
N ALA A 260 -15.59 4.03 -1.68
CA ALA A 260 -16.20 3.23 -2.75
C ALA A 260 -15.13 2.40 -3.49
N SER A 261 -13.99 3.01 -3.84
CA SER A 261 -12.85 2.33 -4.48
C SER A 261 -12.32 1.17 -3.62
N SER A 262 -12.22 1.37 -2.29
CA SER A 262 -11.74 0.34 -1.36
C SER A 262 -12.70 -0.84 -1.24
N LEU A 263 -14.02 -0.59 -1.25
CA LEU A 263 -15.05 -1.63 -1.25
C LEU A 263 -15.04 -2.43 -2.56
N LEU A 264 -14.93 -1.75 -3.70
CA LEU A 264 -14.83 -2.39 -5.02
C LEU A 264 -13.54 -3.23 -5.13
N ALA A 265 -12.42 -2.75 -4.59
CA ALA A 265 -11.18 -3.52 -4.52
C ALA A 265 -11.34 -4.80 -3.69
N ALA A 266 -12.07 -4.74 -2.56
CA ALA A 266 -12.37 -5.93 -1.76
C ALA A 266 -13.20 -6.96 -2.55
N ALA A 267 -14.22 -6.52 -3.29
CA ALA A 267 -15.01 -7.37 -4.18
C ALA A 267 -14.16 -7.99 -5.29
N SER A 268 -13.20 -7.23 -5.83
CA SER A 268 -12.25 -7.67 -6.85
C SER A 268 -11.40 -8.87 -6.40
N PHE A 269 -10.90 -8.86 -5.17
CA PHE A 269 -10.14 -10.01 -4.61
C PHE A 269 -10.96 -11.30 -4.59
N MET A 270 -12.25 -11.20 -4.26
CA MET A 270 -13.15 -12.36 -4.22
C MET A 270 -13.45 -12.90 -5.63
N ALA A 271 -13.61 -12.01 -6.60
CA ALA A 271 -13.84 -12.39 -8.00
C ALA A 271 -12.62 -13.08 -8.61
N ALA A 272 -11.41 -12.63 -8.30
CA ALA A 272 -10.16 -13.20 -8.81
C ALA A 272 -10.04 -14.71 -8.57
N ALA A 273 -10.39 -15.18 -7.36
CA ALA A 273 -10.32 -16.59 -7.01
C ALA A 273 -11.27 -17.49 -7.83
N ARG A 274 -12.40 -16.94 -8.30
CA ARG A 274 -13.35 -17.66 -9.16
C ARG A 274 -12.93 -17.63 -10.63
N ILE A 275 -12.45 -16.49 -11.09
CA ILE A 275 -12.08 -16.27 -12.49
C ILE A 275 -10.81 -17.07 -12.81
N SER A 276 -9.81 -17.06 -11.93
CA SER A 276 -8.54 -17.77 -12.15
C SER A 276 -8.70 -19.27 -12.32
N LYS A 277 -9.71 -19.88 -11.68
CA LYS A 277 -10.03 -21.30 -11.87
C LYS A 277 -10.58 -21.63 -13.26
N ARG A 278 -11.10 -20.64 -14.00
CA ARG A 278 -11.71 -20.82 -15.33
C ARG A 278 -10.76 -20.51 -16.48
N ILE A 279 -9.98 -19.44 -16.37
CA ILE A 279 -9.14 -18.94 -17.47
C ILE A 279 -7.64 -19.01 -17.16
N GLY A 280 -7.25 -19.51 -15.99
CA GLY A 280 -5.87 -19.61 -15.52
C GLY A 280 -5.36 -18.32 -14.86
N LEU A 281 -4.20 -18.44 -14.19
CA LEU A 281 -3.64 -17.34 -13.36
C LEU A 281 -3.13 -16.19 -14.23
N ILE A 282 -2.33 -16.46 -15.27
CA ILE A 282 -1.76 -15.43 -16.16
C ILE A 282 -2.85 -14.68 -16.90
N ASN A 283 -3.81 -15.40 -17.49
CA ASN A 283 -4.90 -14.76 -18.21
C ASN A 283 -5.76 -13.89 -17.28
N THR A 284 -6.00 -14.33 -16.04
CA THR A 284 -6.73 -13.53 -15.05
C THR A 284 -5.97 -12.25 -14.72
N MET A 285 -4.64 -12.33 -14.50
CA MET A 285 -3.80 -11.16 -14.25
C MET A 285 -3.93 -10.16 -15.40
N VAL A 286 -3.68 -10.60 -16.63
CA VAL A 286 -3.58 -9.70 -17.79
C VAL A 286 -4.95 -9.17 -18.20
N PHE A 287 -5.96 -10.02 -18.38
CA PHE A 287 -7.26 -9.60 -18.90
C PHE A 287 -8.11 -8.80 -17.89
N SER A 288 -7.78 -8.84 -16.62
CA SER A 288 -8.37 -7.91 -15.65
C SER A 288 -7.56 -6.60 -15.52
N HIS A 289 -6.23 -6.68 -15.59
CA HIS A 289 -5.37 -5.53 -15.33
C HIS A 289 -5.21 -4.62 -16.57
N LEU A 290 -5.12 -5.17 -17.79
CA LEU A 290 -4.97 -4.39 -19.02
C LEU A 290 -6.16 -3.43 -19.26
N PRO A 291 -7.45 -3.83 -19.16
CA PRO A 291 -8.55 -2.87 -19.24
C PRO A 291 -8.49 -1.80 -18.16
N ALA A 292 -8.10 -2.16 -16.92
CA ALA A 292 -7.92 -1.22 -15.82
C ALA A 292 -6.81 -0.21 -16.11
N SER A 293 -5.74 -0.63 -16.77
CA SER A 293 -4.61 0.22 -17.20
C SER A 293 -5.04 1.21 -18.29
N ILE A 294 -5.86 0.76 -19.27
CA ILE A 294 -6.43 1.62 -20.31
C ILE A 294 -7.41 2.64 -19.68
N MET A 295 -8.30 2.19 -18.79
CA MET A 295 -9.19 3.10 -18.06
C MET A 295 -8.38 4.16 -17.31
N MET A 296 -7.28 3.78 -16.64
CA MET A 296 -6.40 4.71 -15.95
C MET A 296 -5.83 5.78 -16.86
N ALA A 297 -5.30 5.40 -18.02
CA ALA A 297 -4.77 6.34 -19.00
C ALA A 297 -5.84 7.31 -19.51
N ALA A 298 -7.09 6.88 -19.59
CA ALA A 298 -8.22 7.67 -20.09
C ALA A 298 -8.80 8.65 -19.06
N ILE A 299 -8.67 8.37 -17.74
CA ILE A 299 -9.27 9.21 -16.66
C ILE A 299 -9.02 10.71 -16.84
N PRO A 300 -7.80 11.21 -17.09
CA PRO A 300 -7.54 12.64 -17.15
C PRO A 300 -8.16 13.35 -18.36
N TYR A 301 -8.57 12.60 -19.38
CA TYR A 301 -9.20 13.15 -20.57
C TYR A 301 -10.72 13.21 -20.50
N MET A 302 -11.31 12.67 -19.42
CA MET A 302 -12.75 12.68 -19.26
C MET A 302 -13.28 14.09 -18.97
N PRO A 303 -14.36 14.53 -19.66
CA PRO A 303 -14.85 15.91 -19.59
C PRO A 303 -15.54 16.23 -18.25
N THR A 304 -16.10 15.23 -17.57
CA THR A 304 -16.88 15.42 -16.34
C THR A 304 -16.35 14.59 -15.18
N LEU A 305 -16.66 15.01 -13.96
CA LEU A 305 -16.39 14.22 -12.75
C LEU A 305 -17.04 12.83 -12.85
N GLY A 306 -18.30 12.75 -13.30
CA GLY A 306 -19.02 11.48 -13.40
C GLY A 306 -18.32 10.46 -14.30
N THR A 307 -17.87 10.87 -15.48
CA THR A 307 -17.14 9.98 -16.41
C THR A 307 -15.75 9.61 -15.89
N SER A 308 -15.04 10.54 -15.26
CA SER A 308 -13.77 10.24 -14.58
C SER A 308 -13.95 9.23 -13.46
N MET A 309 -15.00 9.38 -12.64
CA MET A 309 -15.28 8.46 -11.52
C MET A 309 -15.76 7.11 -12.01
N PHE A 310 -16.55 7.04 -13.09
CA PHE A 310 -16.92 5.77 -13.70
C PHE A 310 -15.68 4.94 -14.07
N LEU A 311 -14.69 5.57 -14.74
CA LEU A 311 -13.43 4.90 -15.07
C LEU A 311 -12.60 4.58 -13.83
N TYR A 312 -12.51 5.50 -12.86
CA TYR A 312 -11.72 5.30 -11.64
C TYR A 312 -12.27 4.15 -10.78
N LEU A 313 -13.58 4.09 -10.58
CA LEU A 313 -14.22 3.03 -9.81
C LEU A 313 -14.25 1.71 -10.60
N GLY A 314 -14.51 1.76 -11.91
CA GLY A 314 -14.45 0.59 -12.80
C GLY A 314 -13.08 -0.07 -12.79
N ARG A 315 -12.01 0.76 -12.90
CA ARG A 315 -10.64 0.24 -12.77
C ARG A 315 -10.37 -0.37 -11.38
N SER A 316 -10.94 0.20 -10.29
CA SER A 316 -10.72 -0.31 -8.94
C SER A 316 -11.31 -1.72 -8.76
N LEU A 317 -12.39 -2.02 -9.46
CA LEU A 317 -12.99 -3.35 -9.49
C LEU A 317 -12.12 -4.37 -10.24
N LEU A 318 -11.42 -3.95 -11.27
CA LEU A 318 -10.63 -4.85 -12.13
C LEU A 318 -9.17 -4.99 -11.66
N SER A 319 -8.54 -3.89 -11.28
CA SER A 319 -7.08 -3.81 -11.06
C SER A 319 -6.56 -4.60 -9.86
N GLN A 320 -7.43 -5.05 -8.95
CA GLN A 320 -6.98 -5.77 -7.76
C GLN A 320 -7.03 -7.30 -7.92
N MET A 321 -7.58 -7.80 -9.03
CA MET A 321 -7.64 -9.24 -9.31
C MET A 321 -6.24 -9.84 -9.56
N ASP A 322 -5.28 -9.01 -10.04
CA ASP A 322 -3.92 -9.45 -10.29
C ASP A 322 -3.16 -9.81 -8.99
N VAL A 323 -3.50 -9.22 -7.87
CA VAL A 323 -2.73 -9.38 -6.61
C VAL A 323 -2.72 -10.83 -6.11
N PRO A 324 -3.86 -11.51 -5.87
CA PRO A 324 -3.85 -12.90 -5.42
C PRO A 324 -3.35 -13.86 -6.51
N THR A 325 -3.68 -13.61 -7.78
CA THR A 325 -3.24 -14.47 -8.90
C THR A 325 -1.73 -14.39 -9.11
N ARG A 326 -1.15 -13.19 -9.00
CA ARG A 326 0.30 -12.95 -9.05
C ARG A 326 1.04 -13.68 -7.92
N GLN A 327 0.52 -13.62 -6.70
CA GLN A 327 1.11 -14.32 -5.57
C GLN A 327 1.07 -15.84 -5.77
N SER A 328 -0.05 -16.39 -6.22
CA SER A 328 -0.18 -17.82 -6.52
C SER A 328 0.76 -18.23 -7.65
N TYR A 329 0.78 -17.49 -8.76
CA TYR A 329 1.62 -17.80 -9.91
C TYR A 329 3.11 -17.83 -9.56
N THR A 330 3.61 -16.79 -8.88
CA THR A 330 5.03 -16.70 -8.51
C THR A 330 5.47 -17.80 -7.53
N MET A 331 4.54 -18.36 -6.75
CA MET A 331 4.84 -19.50 -5.88
C MET A 331 4.76 -20.82 -6.64
N ALA A 332 3.89 -20.96 -7.64
CA ALA A 332 3.67 -22.19 -8.36
C ALA A 332 4.80 -22.54 -9.34
N ILE A 333 5.41 -21.52 -10.00
CA ILE A 333 6.49 -21.73 -10.97
C ILE A 333 7.88 -21.93 -10.35
N VAL A 334 8.00 -21.85 -9.02
CA VAL A 334 9.27 -21.96 -8.29
C VAL A 334 9.24 -23.17 -7.37
N LYS A 335 10.35 -23.92 -7.32
CA LYS A 335 10.50 -25.08 -6.44
C LYS A 335 10.24 -24.71 -4.98
N PRO A 336 9.57 -25.56 -4.18
CA PRO A 336 9.21 -25.26 -2.79
C PRO A 336 10.39 -24.74 -1.95
N GLU A 337 11.57 -25.32 -2.10
CA GLU A 337 12.77 -25.00 -1.32
C GLU A 337 13.29 -23.59 -1.66
N GLU A 338 13.07 -23.11 -2.89
CA GLU A 338 13.60 -21.83 -3.40
C GLU A 338 12.61 -20.66 -3.17
N ARG A 339 11.33 -20.93 -2.85
CA ARG A 339 10.25 -19.93 -2.79
C ARG A 339 10.57 -18.75 -1.87
N ALA A 340 11.05 -19.02 -0.66
CA ALA A 340 11.33 -17.98 0.33
C ALA A 340 12.41 -17.00 -0.16
N ARG A 341 13.51 -17.53 -0.71
CA ARG A 341 14.61 -16.71 -1.27
C ARG A 341 14.17 -15.95 -2.52
N PHE A 342 13.43 -16.62 -3.40
CA PHE A 342 12.88 -15.99 -4.62
C PHE A 342 12.01 -14.78 -4.27
N GLN A 343 11.05 -14.92 -3.35
CA GLN A 343 10.17 -13.83 -2.93
C GLN A 343 10.91 -12.67 -2.25
N SER A 344 11.91 -12.98 -1.44
CA SER A 344 12.75 -11.95 -0.80
C SER A 344 13.46 -11.09 -1.85
N LEU A 345 14.13 -11.74 -2.82
CA LEU A 345 14.85 -11.05 -3.89
C LEU A 345 13.93 -10.30 -4.85
N LEU A 346 12.75 -10.84 -5.14
CA LEU A 346 11.74 -10.23 -6.03
C LEU A 346 11.22 -8.88 -5.49
N ASN A 347 11.11 -8.73 -4.17
CA ASN A 347 10.55 -7.53 -3.58
C ASN A 347 11.53 -6.34 -3.54
N LEU A 348 12.84 -6.56 -3.62
CA LEU A 348 13.84 -5.50 -3.52
C LEU A 348 13.76 -4.48 -4.68
N PRO A 349 13.88 -4.90 -5.96
CA PRO A 349 13.81 -3.95 -7.09
C PRO A 349 12.46 -3.20 -7.12
N ARG A 350 11.38 -3.90 -6.80
CA ARG A 350 10.04 -3.34 -6.73
C ARG A 350 9.94 -2.20 -5.71
N SER A 351 10.54 -2.36 -4.52
CA SER A 351 10.52 -1.35 -3.48
C SER A 351 11.26 -0.07 -3.88
N PHE A 352 12.43 -0.21 -4.50
CA PHE A 352 13.18 0.94 -5.02
C PHE A 352 12.43 1.67 -6.13
N THR A 353 11.81 0.93 -7.03
CA THR A 353 11.03 1.51 -8.12
C THR A 353 9.79 2.26 -7.61
N LEU A 354 9.11 1.72 -6.61
CA LEU A 354 8.00 2.40 -5.94
C LEU A 354 8.45 3.74 -5.32
N ALA A 355 9.66 3.79 -4.77
CA ALA A 355 10.11 4.96 -4.02
C ALA A 355 10.31 6.20 -4.90
N ILE A 356 10.77 6.04 -6.15
CA ILE A 356 11.05 7.18 -7.05
C ILE A 356 9.80 7.73 -7.76
N GLY A 357 8.73 6.96 -7.83
CA GLY A 357 7.54 7.30 -8.61
C GLY A 357 6.87 8.63 -8.23
N PRO A 358 6.64 8.96 -6.95
CA PRO A 358 5.97 10.20 -6.58
C PRO A 358 6.72 11.48 -6.96
N SER A 359 8.06 11.48 -6.95
CA SER A 359 8.83 12.65 -7.41
C SER A 359 8.67 12.88 -8.90
N ILE A 360 8.71 11.80 -9.70
CA ILE A 360 8.46 11.88 -11.15
C ILE A 360 7.01 12.34 -11.39
N ALA A 361 6.04 11.77 -10.69
CA ALA A 361 4.65 12.16 -10.82
C ALA A 361 4.41 13.62 -10.45
N GLY A 362 4.99 14.10 -9.34
CA GLY A 362 4.91 15.50 -8.94
C GLY A 362 5.53 16.46 -9.97
N TYR A 363 6.67 16.07 -10.57
CA TYR A 363 7.29 16.81 -11.66
C TYR A 363 6.38 16.86 -12.90
N LEU A 364 5.84 15.72 -13.31
CA LEU A 364 4.91 15.63 -14.46
C LEU A 364 3.66 16.50 -14.23
N MET A 365 3.09 16.44 -13.02
CA MET A 365 1.92 17.25 -12.66
C MET A 365 2.19 18.75 -12.75
N GLN A 366 3.36 19.18 -12.34
CA GLN A 366 3.71 20.62 -12.27
C GLN A 366 4.07 21.21 -13.62
N PHE A 367 4.85 20.48 -14.43
CA PHE A 367 5.50 21.07 -15.61
C PHE A 367 4.88 20.62 -16.93
N ILE A 368 4.16 19.49 -16.96
CA ILE A 368 3.55 18.95 -18.19
C ILE A 368 2.03 19.04 -18.11
N GLY A 369 1.45 18.60 -17.02
CA GLY A 369 0.00 18.67 -16.80
C GLY A 369 -0.45 17.77 -15.66
N ILE A 370 -1.45 18.23 -14.93
CA ILE A 370 -1.92 17.59 -13.69
C ILE A 370 -2.43 16.15 -13.89
N GLY A 371 -2.90 15.80 -15.10
CA GLY A 371 -3.36 14.46 -15.45
C GLY A 371 -2.29 13.54 -16.02
N THR A 372 -1.09 14.06 -16.37
CA THR A 372 -0.03 13.31 -17.05
C THR A 372 0.40 12.03 -16.30
N PRO A 373 0.49 12.00 -14.95
CA PRO A 373 0.85 10.77 -14.25
C PRO A 373 -0.13 9.60 -14.50
N PHE A 374 -1.42 9.88 -14.70
CA PHE A 374 -2.40 8.83 -15.00
C PHE A 374 -2.15 8.21 -16.37
N LEU A 375 -1.87 9.05 -17.39
CA LEU A 375 -1.54 8.57 -18.72
C LEU A 375 -0.27 7.72 -18.70
N VAL A 376 0.81 8.25 -18.13
CA VAL A 376 2.10 7.55 -18.06
C VAL A 376 1.98 6.25 -17.27
N ALA A 377 1.28 6.26 -16.14
CA ALA A 377 1.00 5.08 -15.34
C ALA A 377 0.23 4.03 -16.14
N GLY A 378 -0.85 4.44 -16.82
CA GLY A 378 -1.68 3.54 -17.62
C GLY A 378 -0.90 2.92 -18.78
N VAL A 379 -0.09 3.70 -19.48
CA VAL A 379 0.76 3.19 -20.58
C VAL A 379 1.80 2.20 -20.06
N ILE A 380 2.55 2.54 -18.99
CA ILE A 380 3.56 1.63 -18.41
C ILE A 380 2.92 0.31 -17.98
N LYS A 381 1.73 0.37 -17.33
CA LYS A 381 1.01 -0.82 -16.89
C LYS A 381 0.45 -1.64 -18.04
N ALA A 382 -0.08 -1.01 -19.08
CA ALA A 382 -0.54 -1.70 -20.28
C ALA A 382 0.62 -2.43 -21.00
N VAL A 383 1.79 -1.78 -21.12
CA VAL A 383 3.00 -2.41 -21.66
C VAL A 383 3.45 -3.58 -20.79
N TYR A 384 3.44 -3.41 -19.47
CA TYR A 384 3.70 -4.50 -18.53
C TYR A 384 2.76 -5.69 -18.76
N ASP A 385 1.45 -5.45 -18.87
CA ASP A 385 0.45 -6.50 -19.06
C ASP A 385 0.69 -7.30 -20.36
N VAL A 386 0.98 -6.61 -21.46
CA VAL A 386 1.30 -7.25 -22.75
C VAL A 386 2.59 -8.06 -22.66
N LEU A 387 3.67 -7.49 -22.08
CA LEU A 387 4.94 -8.18 -21.92
C LEU A 387 4.81 -9.39 -20.99
N LEU A 388 4.05 -9.28 -19.90
CA LEU A 388 3.78 -10.39 -19.00
C LEU A 388 3.08 -11.53 -19.75
N TRP A 389 2.06 -11.23 -20.53
CA TRP A 389 1.33 -12.24 -21.29
C TRP A 389 2.21 -12.92 -22.34
N VAL A 390 2.93 -12.15 -23.14
CA VAL A 390 3.82 -12.70 -24.18
C VAL A 390 4.91 -13.60 -23.58
N THR A 391 5.44 -13.21 -22.41
CA THR A 391 6.56 -13.94 -21.78
C THR A 391 6.12 -15.20 -21.06
N PHE A 392 4.92 -15.19 -20.45
CA PHE A 392 4.53 -16.23 -19.48
C PHE A 392 3.26 -17.02 -19.87
N LYS A 393 2.55 -16.71 -20.95
CA LYS A 393 1.33 -17.41 -21.36
C LYS A 393 1.50 -18.93 -21.56
N ASP A 394 2.68 -19.35 -21.96
CA ASP A 394 3.00 -20.75 -22.24
C ASP A 394 3.64 -21.48 -21.01
N ILE A 395 3.95 -20.74 -19.95
CA ILE A 395 4.49 -21.28 -18.70
C ILE A 395 3.32 -21.53 -17.74
N LYS A 396 2.76 -22.73 -17.82
CA LYS A 396 1.65 -23.12 -16.97
C LYS A 396 2.15 -23.64 -15.62
N PRO A 397 1.54 -23.21 -14.49
CA PRO A 397 1.82 -23.83 -13.21
C PRO A 397 1.30 -25.29 -13.20
N PRO A 398 1.88 -26.18 -12.38
CA PRO A 398 1.50 -27.61 -12.33
C PRO A 398 -0.01 -27.85 -12.07
N GLU A 399 -0.67 -26.88 -11.45
CA GLU A 399 -2.11 -26.93 -11.15
C GLU A 399 -2.99 -26.70 -12.39
N GLU A 400 -2.43 -26.11 -13.47
CA GLU A 400 -3.12 -25.77 -14.73
C GLU A 400 -2.75 -26.75 -15.88
N GLU A 401 -1.87 -27.72 -15.65
CA GLU A 401 -1.46 -28.73 -16.63
C GLU A 401 -2.45 -29.91 -16.73
N LYS A 402 -3.58 -29.84 -16.01
CA LYS A 402 -4.60 -30.91 -15.99
C LYS A 402 -5.68 -30.71 -17.03
#